data_23022e752191f7d5c0520b6a6254c476
#
_entry.id   23022e752191f7d5c0520b6a6254c476
#
_cell.length_a   1.000
_cell.length_b   1.000
_cell.length_c   1.000
_cell.angle_alpha   90.00
_cell.angle_beta   90.00
_cell.angle_gamma   90.00
#
_symmetry.space_group_name_H-M   'P 1'
#
loop_
_entity.id
_entity.type
_entity.pdbx_description
1 polymer ?
#
loop_
_entity_poly.entity_id
_entity_poly.type
_entity_poly.pdbx_seq_one_letter_code
_entity_poly.pdbx_strand_id
1 'polypeptide(L)'
;MSSLEEPLGLDKLPSMNTIDRIQRFSSGSCRPRVDNLGMGNCWIEGRSCSTSNSCNEDDEEYTAETFPWKIQTRDLSQDDSFSQKSLTKGRRSMKFGMIDDSISDCQSSPKCHTKDMQGLTYKFLNSIPKFVKIVEVGPRDGLQNEKNIVPTSVKIELIHRLASTGLSVIEATSFVSPKWVPQLADAKDVMQAVHNLRGIRLPVLTPNLKGFEAAMASGAREVAIFASASESFSKSNINCSIEESLIRFRAVTRAAKQLSIPVRGYVSCVAGCPVEGPIPPSKVAYVAKELYDMGCFEISLGDTIGVGTPGTVVPMLLAVMAVVPIDKIAVHFHDTYGQSLPNILVSLQMGISTVDSSVAGLGGCPYAKGASGNVATEDVVYMLNGLGVKTNVDLGKLMLAGDFISNHLGRPSTSKTAIALNRVTSNASKISY
;
A
#
# COMPACT_ATOMS: atom_id res chain seq x y z
N MET A 1 -46.07 21.89 -1.74
CA MET A 1 -46.24 20.46 -1.42
C MET A 1 -45.44 19.70 -2.45
N SER A 2 -44.20 19.42 -2.18
CA SER A 2 -43.31 18.60 -3.02
C SER A 2 -42.72 17.53 -2.12
N SER A 3 -43.08 16.27 -2.44
CA SER A 3 -42.66 15.07 -1.77
C SER A 3 -41.14 14.92 -1.90
N LEU A 4 -40.46 14.87 -0.77
CA LEU A 4 -39.06 14.46 -0.65
C LEU A 4 -39.04 12.93 -0.78
N GLU A 5 -38.50 12.43 -1.88
CA GLU A 5 -38.14 11.01 -2.00
C GLU A 5 -36.92 10.74 -1.12
N GLU A 6 -37.10 9.79 -0.19
CA GLU A 6 -36.01 9.25 0.63
C GLU A 6 -35.03 8.47 -0.24
N PRO A 7 -33.69 8.54 0.01
CA PRO A 7 -32.73 7.74 -0.71
C PRO A 7 -32.87 6.26 -0.32
N LEU A 8 -32.91 5.41 -1.32
CA LEU A 8 -32.95 3.95 -1.18
C LEU A 8 -31.88 3.43 -0.24
N GLY A 9 -32.31 2.88 0.89
CA GLY A 9 -31.44 2.27 1.87
C GLY A 9 -30.67 1.10 1.28
N LEU A 10 -29.46 0.90 1.79
CA LEU A 10 -28.49 -0.16 1.42
C LEU A 10 -29.03 -1.60 1.58
N ASP A 11 -30.23 -1.79 2.12
CA ASP A 11 -30.83 -3.09 2.40
C ASP A 11 -31.54 -3.74 1.20
N LYS A 12 -31.57 -3.08 0.03
CA LYS A 12 -32.26 -3.58 -1.18
C LYS A 12 -31.35 -4.06 -2.32
N LEU A 13 -30.06 -4.29 -2.05
CA LEU A 13 -29.21 -4.98 -3.03
C LEU A 13 -29.45 -6.48 -2.95
N PRO A 14 -29.69 -7.18 -4.09
CA PRO A 14 -29.89 -8.63 -4.08
C PRO A 14 -28.65 -9.33 -3.53
N SER A 15 -28.85 -10.25 -2.59
CA SER A 15 -27.82 -11.11 -2.03
C SER A 15 -27.34 -12.10 -3.08
N MET A 16 -26.37 -11.72 -3.90
CA MET A 16 -25.60 -12.65 -4.71
C MET A 16 -24.35 -13.04 -3.95
N ASN A 17 -24.15 -14.35 -3.79
CA ASN A 17 -22.96 -14.92 -3.16
C ASN A 17 -21.70 -14.31 -3.77
N THR A 18 -20.99 -13.51 -3.00
CA THR A 18 -19.78 -12.79 -3.41
C THR A 18 -18.68 -13.76 -3.87
N ILE A 19 -18.69 -14.98 -3.34
CA ILE A 19 -17.75 -16.06 -3.68
C ILE A 19 -17.91 -16.51 -5.15
N ASP A 20 -19.14 -16.67 -5.63
CA ASP A 20 -19.37 -17.09 -7.03
C ASP A 20 -18.99 -16.01 -8.04
N ARG A 21 -19.06 -14.73 -7.65
CA ARG A 21 -18.59 -13.62 -8.49
C ARG A 21 -17.06 -13.57 -8.54
N ILE A 22 -16.39 -13.80 -7.42
CA ILE A 22 -14.91 -13.76 -7.34
C ILE A 22 -14.30 -14.92 -8.15
N GLN A 23 -14.90 -16.12 -8.13
CA GLN A 23 -14.43 -17.24 -8.94
C GLN A 23 -14.52 -16.97 -10.46
N ARG A 24 -15.44 -16.12 -10.90
CA ARG A 24 -15.51 -15.69 -12.31
C ARG A 24 -14.40 -14.70 -12.70
N PHE A 25 -13.81 -13.99 -11.76
CA PHE A 25 -12.67 -13.09 -12.03
C PHE A 25 -11.35 -13.82 -12.24
N SER A 26 -11.21 -15.03 -11.69
CA SER A 26 -9.97 -15.82 -11.81
C SER A 26 -9.94 -16.78 -13.00
N SER A 27 -11.05 -17.00 -13.72
CA SER A 27 -11.17 -18.00 -14.79
C SER A 27 -10.97 -17.47 -16.22
N GLY A 28 -10.54 -16.22 -16.39
CA GLY A 28 -10.30 -15.59 -17.70
C GLY A 28 -8.90 -15.83 -18.28
N SER A 29 -8.28 -17.00 -18.06
CA SER A 29 -7.01 -17.33 -18.71
C SER A 29 -7.23 -18.13 -19.98
N CYS A 30 -6.71 -17.64 -21.11
CA CYS A 30 -6.59 -18.35 -22.37
C CYS A 30 -5.88 -19.71 -22.15
N ARG A 31 -6.60 -20.80 -22.39
CA ARG A 31 -5.97 -22.11 -22.58
C ARG A 31 -5.81 -22.39 -24.07
N PRO A 32 -4.66 -22.88 -24.54
CA PRO A 32 -4.57 -23.53 -25.85
C PRO A 32 -5.26 -24.90 -25.79
N ARG A 33 -6.05 -25.19 -26.83
CA ARG A 33 -6.66 -26.50 -27.05
C ARG A 33 -5.58 -27.55 -27.30
N VAL A 34 -5.66 -28.67 -26.60
CA VAL A 34 -5.08 -29.95 -27.02
C VAL A 34 -6.16 -31.01 -26.84
N ASP A 35 -6.43 -31.73 -27.91
CA ASP A 35 -7.46 -32.77 -28.03
C ASP A 35 -7.03 -34.09 -27.36
N ASN A 36 -8.08 -34.75 -26.81
CA ASN A 36 -8.30 -36.19 -26.63
C ASN A 36 -7.16 -37.10 -26.11
N LEU A 37 -7.46 -37.80 -25.01
CA LEU A 37 -7.67 -39.22 -24.91
C LEU A 37 -7.93 -39.66 -23.45
N GLY A 38 -9.10 -40.22 -23.22
CA GLY A 38 -9.42 -41.53 -22.67
C GLY A 38 -9.22 -41.88 -21.19
N MET A 39 -10.35 -42.06 -20.49
CA MET A 39 -10.70 -43.10 -19.50
C MET A 39 -9.98 -43.18 -18.13
N GLY A 40 -10.85 -43.29 -17.10
CA GLY A 40 -10.54 -44.06 -15.90
C GLY A 40 -11.18 -43.52 -14.59
N ASN A 41 -12.37 -44.04 -14.26
CA ASN A 41 -13.01 -43.91 -12.95
C ASN A 41 -12.21 -44.59 -11.86
N CYS A 42 -12.16 -44.00 -10.68
CA CYS A 42 -12.22 -44.77 -9.42
C CYS A 42 -12.67 -43.93 -8.25
N TRP A 43 -13.79 -44.30 -7.68
CA TRP A 43 -14.33 -43.91 -6.38
C TRP A 43 -13.61 -44.72 -5.27
N ILE A 44 -13.30 -44.11 -4.12
CA ILE A 44 -13.36 -44.81 -2.83
C ILE A 44 -13.62 -43.78 -1.72
N GLU A 45 -14.65 -44.05 -0.94
CA GLU A 45 -15.07 -43.41 0.29
C GLU A 45 -14.20 -43.76 1.50
N GLY A 46 -14.12 -42.80 2.43
CA GLY A 46 -14.26 -42.93 3.88
C GLY A 46 -13.31 -43.80 4.69
N ARG A 47 -12.72 -43.19 5.73
CA ARG A 47 -12.87 -43.55 7.16
C ARG A 47 -11.97 -42.74 8.06
N SER A 48 -12.59 -42.22 9.11
CA SER A 48 -11.97 -41.71 10.34
C SER A 48 -11.23 -42.81 11.10
N CYS A 49 -10.07 -42.48 11.72
CA CYS A 49 -9.61 -43.15 12.93
C CYS A 49 -8.70 -42.22 13.74
N SER A 50 -9.17 -41.94 14.94
CA SER A 50 -8.41 -41.44 16.07
C SER A 50 -7.56 -42.56 16.65
N THR A 51 -6.28 -42.31 16.96
CA THR A 51 -5.61 -42.91 18.15
C THR A 51 -4.37 -42.10 18.51
N SER A 52 -4.36 -41.76 19.78
CA SER A 52 -3.23 -41.32 20.58
C SER A 52 -2.10 -42.33 20.60
N ASN A 53 -0.84 -41.91 20.57
CA ASN A 53 0.17 -42.39 21.51
C ASN A 53 1.42 -41.49 21.51
N SER A 54 1.83 -41.25 22.75
CA SER A 54 3.06 -40.68 23.25
C SER A 54 4.32 -41.41 22.76
N CYS A 55 5.41 -40.70 22.60
CA CYS A 55 6.69 -40.87 23.29
C CYS A 55 7.86 -40.20 22.57
N ASN A 56 8.60 -39.56 23.40
CA ASN A 56 10.03 -39.35 23.55
C ASN A 56 10.62 -38.03 23.08
N GLU A 57 11.00 -37.33 24.15
CA GLU A 57 12.02 -36.30 24.24
C GLU A 57 13.35 -36.81 23.66
N ASP A 58 13.91 -36.05 22.74
CA ASP A 58 15.37 -35.99 22.51
C ASP A 58 15.72 -34.51 22.36
N ASP A 59 16.44 -34.02 23.35
CA ASP A 59 17.06 -32.71 23.41
C ASP A 59 18.17 -32.60 22.36
N GLU A 60 17.92 -31.87 21.28
CA GLU A 60 19.00 -31.33 20.46
C GLU A 60 19.09 -29.81 20.67
N GLU A 61 20.17 -29.41 21.31
CA GLU A 61 20.66 -28.07 21.56
C GLU A 61 20.91 -27.32 20.24
N TYR A 62 19.93 -26.52 19.79
CA TYR A 62 20.11 -25.65 18.62
C TYR A 62 20.88 -24.39 19.06
N THR A 63 22.15 -24.36 18.73
CA THR A 63 22.99 -23.15 18.77
C THR A 63 22.41 -22.09 17.82
N ALA A 64 22.07 -20.95 18.39
CA ALA A 64 21.53 -19.80 17.69
C ALA A 64 22.58 -19.22 16.72
N GLU A 65 22.53 -19.59 15.46
CA GLU A 65 23.26 -18.89 14.40
C GLU A 65 22.54 -17.58 14.04
N THR A 66 23.34 -16.56 14.09
CA THR A 66 23.04 -15.13 13.95
C THR A 66 22.31 -14.78 12.66
N PHE A 67 21.09 -14.25 12.79
CA PHE A 67 20.37 -13.58 11.71
C PHE A 67 21.00 -12.22 11.36
N PRO A 68 21.10 -11.81 10.08
CA PRO A 68 21.88 -10.65 9.66
C PRO A 68 21.21 -9.27 9.85
N TRP A 69 20.12 -9.16 10.59
CA TRP A 69 19.46 -7.88 10.88
C TRP A 69 19.37 -7.57 12.37
N LYS A 70 20.46 -7.15 12.96
CA LYS A 70 20.38 -6.43 14.23
C LYS A 70 19.95 -4.99 13.96
N ILE A 71 18.73 -4.63 14.39
CA ILE A 71 18.34 -3.25 14.57
C ILE A 71 19.25 -2.68 15.66
N GLN A 72 20.16 -1.76 15.29
CA GLN A 72 20.94 -1.01 16.27
C GLN A 72 20.02 0.00 16.94
N THR A 73 19.52 -0.32 18.13
CA THR A 73 19.01 0.67 19.07
C THR A 73 20.22 1.43 19.62
N ARG A 74 20.36 2.69 19.21
CA ARG A 74 21.29 3.62 19.88
C ARG A 74 20.64 4.07 21.18
N ASP A 75 21.25 3.68 22.28
CA ASP A 75 21.01 4.29 23.59
C ASP A 75 21.34 5.77 23.52
N LEU A 76 20.36 6.60 23.84
CA LEU A 76 20.54 8.03 24.10
C LEU A 76 20.88 8.21 25.58
N SER A 77 22.16 8.22 25.90
CA SER A 77 22.65 8.86 27.14
C SER A 77 24.03 9.45 26.92
N GLN A 78 24.03 10.80 26.97
CA GLN A 78 25.14 11.71 27.42
C GLN A 78 26.54 11.59 26.75
N ASP A 79 27.12 12.58 26.22
CA ASP A 79 27.61 13.86 26.59
C ASP A 79 28.67 14.37 25.58
N ASP A 80 28.73 15.68 25.49
CA ASP A 80 29.69 16.52 24.77
C ASP A 80 31.16 16.19 25.00
N SER A 81 31.98 16.19 23.95
CA SER A 81 33.15 17.06 23.87
C SER A 81 33.92 16.92 22.55
N PHE A 82 34.26 18.09 22.02
CA PHE A 82 35.21 18.39 20.96
C PHE A 82 36.56 17.66 21.09
N SER A 83 37.05 17.07 19.99
CA SER A 83 38.44 17.34 19.53
C SER A 83 38.72 16.71 18.17
N GLN A 84 39.18 17.57 17.26
CA GLN A 84 39.87 17.20 16.02
C GLN A 84 41.19 16.49 16.33
N LYS A 85 41.56 15.46 15.57
CA LYS A 85 42.91 15.32 14.98
C LYS A 85 42.95 14.27 13.88
N SER A 86 43.60 14.69 12.83
CA SER A 86 43.98 13.99 11.62
C SER A 86 44.98 12.85 11.82
N LEU A 87 45.04 11.88 10.93
CA LEU A 87 46.23 11.41 10.17
C LEU A 87 46.33 9.90 10.00
N THR A 88 46.40 9.54 8.69
CA THR A 88 47.30 8.59 8.04
C THR A 88 47.11 7.07 8.13
N LYS A 89 46.91 6.56 6.92
CA LYS A 89 47.52 5.37 6.23
C LYS A 89 47.89 4.11 7.06
N GLY A 90 47.31 3.00 6.62
CA GLY A 90 47.84 1.68 6.94
C GLY A 90 47.21 0.55 6.09
N ARG A 91 47.72 0.34 4.88
CA ARG A 91 47.51 -0.87 4.09
C ARG A 91 48.07 -2.09 4.83
N ARG A 92 47.27 -3.12 5.10
CA ARG A 92 47.79 -4.48 5.35
C ARG A 92 47.01 -5.50 4.54
N SER A 93 47.71 -6.05 3.59
CA SER A 93 47.40 -7.25 2.82
C SER A 93 47.44 -8.47 3.73
N MET A 94 46.39 -9.26 3.78
CA MET A 94 46.44 -10.64 4.30
C MET A 94 46.41 -11.62 3.13
N LYS A 95 47.53 -12.35 2.97
CA LYS A 95 47.69 -13.47 2.10
C LYS A 95 46.92 -14.67 2.69
N PHE A 96 46.03 -15.29 1.90
CA PHE A 96 45.49 -16.62 2.19
C PHE A 96 46.46 -17.66 1.67
N GLY A 97 46.87 -18.60 2.57
CA GLY A 97 47.73 -19.73 2.28
C GLY A 97 47.00 -20.81 1.49
N MET A 98 47.73 -21.41 0.62
CA MET A 98 47.39 -22.61 -0.15
C MET A 98 47.14 -23.80 0.77
N ILE A 99 46.11 -24.59 0.50
CA ILE A 99 45.98 -25.99 0.93
C ILE A 99 45.85 -26.83 -0.31
N ASP A 100 46.63 -27.92 -0.26
CA ASP A 100 47.10 -28.82 -1.26
C ASP A 100 46.01 -29.68 -1.92
N ASP A 101 46.23 -30.01 -3.17
CA ASP A 101 45.47 -30.92 -4.00
C ASP A 101 45.66 -32.39 -3.54
N SER A 102 44.55 -33.09 -3.32
CA SER A 102 44.41 -34.48 -3.74
C SER A 102 43.04 -35.02 -3.27
N ILE A 103 42.10 -35.18 -4.19
CA ILE A 103 41.12 -36.26 -4.25
C ILE A 103 40.55 -36.31 -5.68
N SER A 104 40.73 -37.46 -6.28
CA SER A 104 40.36 -37.89 -7.60
C SER A 104 38.85 -38.00 -7.82
N ASP A 105 38.45 -37.73 -9.05
CA ASP A 105 37.35 -38.27 -9.85
C ASP A 105 35.99 -38.54 -9.16
N CYS A 106 35.05 -37.63 -9.38
CA CYS A 106 33.66 -38.01 -9.60
C CYS A 106 33.08 -37.18 -10.77
N GLN A 107 32.83 -37.87 -11.86
CA GLN A 107 32.27 -37.31 -13.11
C GLN A 107 30.83 -36.87 -12.92
N SER A 108 30.48 -35.75 -13.59
CA SER A 108 29.15 -35.29 -13.99
C SER A 108 28.21 -34.86 -12.88
N SER A 109 28.41 -33.63 -12.40
CA SER A 109 27.31 -32.75 -11.96
C SER A 109 27.14 -31.59 -12.96
N PRO A 110 25.89 -31.18 -13.29
CA PRO A 110 25.67 -30.09 -14.23
C PRO A 110 26.30 -28.84 -13.66
N LYS A 111 27.19 -28.21 -14.42
CA LYS A 111 27.77 -26.89 -14.11
C LYS A 111 26.62 -25.93 -13.88
N CYS A 112 26.31 -25.66 -12.62
CA CYS A 112 25.36 -24.65 -12.23
C CYS A 112 25.89 -23.31 -12.78
N HIS A 113 25.16 -22.69 -13.71
CA HIS A 113 25.52 -21.45 -14.35
C HIS A 113 25.37 -20.27 -13.35
N THR A 114 26.32 -20.17 -12.41
CA THR A 114 26.35 -19.07 -11.41
C THR A 114 26.40 -17.67 -12.07
N LYS A 115 26.97 -17.57 -13.28
CA LYS A 115 26.99 -16.34 -14.07
C LYS A 115 25.60 -15.93 -14.56
N ASP A 116 24.73 -16.88 -14.93
CA ASP A 116 23.38 -16.60 -15.42
C ASP A 116 22.44 -16.18 -14.27
N MET A 117 22.61 -16.77 -13.08
CA MET A 117 21.85 -16.38 -11.89
C MET A 117 22.21 -14.98 -11.41
N GLN A 118 23.50 -14.60 -11.41
CA GLN A 118 23.91 -13.22 -11.09
C GLN A 118 23.36 -12.22 -12.12
N GLY A 119 23.35 -12.59 -13.39
CA GLY A 119 22.77 -11.77 -14.46
C GLY A 119 21.25 -11.57 -14.33
N LEU A 120 20.50 -12.59 -13.88
CA LEU A 120 19.07 -12.53 -13.63
C LEU A 120 18.75 -11.64 -12.42
N THR A 121 19.43 -11.82 -11.31
CA THR A 121 19.28 -10.99 -10.10
C THR A 121 19.59 -9.54 -10.42
N TYR A 122 20.66 -9.28 -11.16
CA TYR A 122 21.04 -7.94 -11.59
C TYR A 122 19.97 -7.27 -12.48
N LYS A 123 19.42 -8.00 -13.46
CA LYS A 123 18.33 -7.48 -14.32
C LYS A 123 17.06 -7.20 -13.52
N PHE A 124 16.70 -8.08 -12.57
CA PHE A 124 15.52 -7.94 -11.75
C PHE A 124 15.57 -6.69 -10.84
N LEU A 125 16.70 -6.47 -10.18
CA LEU A 125 16.85 -5.37 -9.22
C LEU A 125 17.21 -4.03 -9.87
N ASN A 126 17.83 -4.02 -11.04
CA ASN A 126 18.25 -2.78 -11.69
C ASN A 126 17.11 -1.92 -12.26
N SER A 127 15.95 -2.52 -12.52
CA SER A 127 14.77 -1.78 -12.97
C SER A 127 14.03 -1.08 -11.82
N ILE A 128 14.31 -1.48 -10.57
CA ILE A 128 13.63 -0.94 -9.39
C ILE A 128 14.20 0.46 -9.05
N PRO A 129 13.36 1.47 -8.81
CA PRO A 129 13.80 2.79 -8.39
C PRO A 129 14.64 2.75 -7.12
N LYS A 130 15.73 3.52 -7.05
CA LYS A 130 16.59 3.61 -5.84
C LYS A 130 15.91 4.30 -4.66
N PHE A 131 14.88 5.09 -4.94
CA PHE A 131 14.07 5.80 -3.96
C PHE A 131 12.59 5.64 -4.31
N VAL A 132 11.77 5.35 -3.31
CA VAL A 132 10.31 5.27 -3.42
C VAL A 132 9.68 6.26 -2.45
N LYS A 133 8.84 7.12 -2.99
CA LYS A 133 8.01 8.05 -2.23
C LYS A 133 6.79 7.32 -1.68
N ILE A 134 6.63 7.33 -0.37
CA ILE A 134 5.43 6.86 0.31
C ILE A 134 4.47 8.05 0.49
N VAL A 135 3.23 7.86 0.07
CA VAL A 135 2.11 8.75 0.40
C VAL A 135 1.28 8.04 1.47
N GLU A 136 1.35 8.55 2.68
CA GLU A 136 0.61 7.99 3.81
C GLU A 136 -0.84 8.48 3.78
N VAL A 137 -1.78 7.57 3.57
CA VAL A 137 -3.20 7.90 3.47
C VAL A 137 -4.01 7.51 4.71
N GLY A 138 -3.37 7.01 5.74
CA GLY A 138 -4.01 6.56 6.98
C GLY A 138 -4.92 7.60 7.63
N PRO A 139 -4.49 8.85 7.84
CA PRO A 139 -5.32 9.86 8.48
C PRO A 139 -6.58 10.25 7.67
N ARG A 140 -6.56 10.12 6.34
CA ARG A 140 -7.70 10.39 5.48
C ARG A 140 -8.44 9.11 5.10
N ASP A 141 -7.87 8.33 4.19
CA ASP A 141 -8.51 7.14 3.61
C ASP A 141 -8.62 6.02 4.64
N GLY A 142 -7.58 5.84 5.42
CA GLY A 142 -7.54 4.83 6.46
C GLY A 142 -8.61 5.01 7.53
N LEU A 143 -8.80 6.22 8.03
CA LEU A 143 -9.78 6.52 9.08
C LEU A 143 -11.19 6.73 8.52
N GLN A 144 -11.36 7.06 7.26
CA GLN A 144 -12.63 7.48 6.66
C GLN A 144 -13.79 6.50 6.96
N ASN A 145 -13.53 5.21 6.98
CA ASN A 145 -14.53 4.16 7.14
C ASN A 145 -14.57 3.57 8.57
N GLU A 146 -13.86 4.17 9.54
CA GLU A 146 -13.95 3.73 10.93
C GLU A 146 -15.35 4.00 11.48
N LYS A 147 -15.94 2.99 12.14
CA LYS A 147 -17.31 3.06 12.65
C LYS A 147 -17.48 4.06 13.77
N ASN A 148 -16.50 4.10 14.67
CA ASN A 148 -16.50 5.02 15.79
C ASN A 148 -15.79 6.31 15.40
N ILE A 149 -16.37 7.46 15.73
CA ILE A 149 -15.74 8.75 15.45
C ILE A 149 -14.45 8.86 16.26
N VAL A 150 -13.35 9.01 15.55
CA VAL A 150 -12.03 9.25 16.14
C VAL A 150 -11.94 10.72 16.55
N PRO A 151 -11.59 11.03 17.79
CA PRO A 151 -11.45 12.41 18.23
C PRO A 151 -10.42 13.20 17.42
N THR A 152 -10.69 14.48 17.19
CA THR A 152 -9.80 15.41 16.45
C THR A 152 -8.39 15.42 17.01
N SER A 153 -8.22 15.41 18.34
CA SER A 153 -6.91 15.37 19.00
C SER A 153 -6.11 14.12 18.66
N VAL A 154 -6.78 12.97 18.49
CA VAL A 154 -6.14 11.70 18.11
C VAL A 154 -5.68 11.74 16.64
N LYS A 155 -6.46 12.32 15.75
CA LYS A 155 -6.08 12.50 14.34
C LYS A 155 -4.87 13.43 14.21
N ILE A 156 -4.87 14.54 14.95
CA ILE A 156 -3.75 15.48 15.01
C ILE A 156 -2.49 14.78 15.53
N GLU A 157 -2.58 14.06 16.65
CA GLU A 157 -1.46 13.33 17.22
C GLU A 157 -0.94 12.24 16.27
N LEU A 158 -1.83 11.52 15.57
CA LEU A 158 -1.43 10.55 14.55
C LEU A 158 -0.61 11.22 13.44
N ILE A 159 -1.06 12.37 12.93
CA ILE A 159 -0.33 13.11 11.89
C ILE A 159 1.05 13.55 12.41
N HIS A 160 1.15 14.03 13.65
CA HIS A 160 2.44 14.41 14.24
C HIS A 160 3.39 13.22 14.39
N ARG A 161 2.88 12.06 14.84
CA ARG A 161 3.68 10.83 14.93
C ARG A 161 4.17 10.37 13.56
N LEU A 162 3.30 10.35 12.57
CA LEU A 162 3.64 10.02 11.18
C LEU A 162 4.68 11.01 10.61
N ALA A 163 4.52 12.29 10.90
CA ALA A 163 5.48 13.32 10.52
C ALA A 163 6.89 13.06 11.08
N SER A 164 6.98 12.54 12.29
CA SER A 164 8.26 12.21 12.94
C SER A 164 8.97 10.98 12.37
N THR A 165 8.28 10.18 11.55
CA THR A 165 8.84 8.95 10.96
C THR A 165 9.78 9.20 9.77
N GLY A 166 9.77 10.41 9.19
CA GLY A 166 10.47 10.72 7.95
C GLY A 166 9.59 10.66 6.70
N LEU A 167 8.29 10.38 6.84
CA LEU A 167 7.32 10.50 5.76
C LEU A 167 7.28 11.94 5.24
N SER A 168 7.35 12.12 3.94
CA SER A 168 7.35 13.44 3.29
C SER A 168 5.97 13.89 2.83
N VAL A 169 5.01 12.97 2.72
CA VAL A 169 3.62 13.23 2.29
C VAL A 169 2.66 12.46 3.16
N ILE A 170 1.72 13.17 3.80
CA ILE A 170 0.66 12.59 4.63
C ILE A 170 -0.66 13.24 4.21
N GLU A 171 -1.58 12.45 3.69
CA GLU A 171 -2.92 12.93 3.34
C GLU A 171 -3.71 13.16 4.62
N ALA A 172 -3.87 14.44 4.99
CA ALA A 172 -4.27 14.83 6.34
C ALA A 172 -5.75 14.62 6.64
N THR A 173 -6.63 14.92 5.67
CA THR A 173 -8.09 14.89 5.86
C THR A 173 -8.83 15.04 4.52
N SER A 174 -10.17 15.18 4.58
CA SER A 174 -11.04 15.41 3.42
C SER A 174 -12.07 16.48 3.69
N PHE A 175 -12.30 17.33 2.70
CA PHE A 175 -13.36 18.35 2.69
C PHE A 175 -14.63 17.86 1.97
N VAL A 176 -14.93 16.58 2.10
CA VAL A 176 -16.22 15.99 1.73
C VAL A 176 -17.28 16.42 2.73
N SER A 177 -18.54 16.51 2.30
CA SER A 177 -19.63 16.89 3.21
C SER A 177 -19.71 15.96 4.42
N PRO A 178 -19.79 16.49 5.65
CA PRO A 178 -19.95 15.70 6.87
C PRO A 178 -21.17 14.77 6.89
N LYS A 179 -22.19 15.08 6.06
CA LYS A 179 -23.35 14.19 5.89
C LYS A 179 -22.99 12.85 5.25
N TRP A 180 -21.97 12.84 4.40
CA TRP A 180 -21.49 11.62 3.70
C TRP A 180 -20.35 10.94 4.44
N VAL A 181 -19.45 11.72 5.04
CA VAL A 181 -18.31 11.20 5.78
C VAL A 181 -18.23 11.88 7.15
N PRO A 182 -19.08 11.50 8.12
CA PRO A 182 -19.08 12.08 9.47
C PRO A 182 -17.74 11.99 10.18
N GLN A 183 -16.97 10.92 9.88
CA GLN A 183 -15.65 10.68 10.45
C GLN A 183 -14.66 11.84 10.19
N LEU A 184 -14.79 12.56 9.08
CA LEU A 184 -13.90 13.66 8.69
C LEU A 184 -14.60 15.04 8.78
N ALA A 185 -15.66 15.15 9.59
CA ALA A 185 -16.38 16.41 9.79
C ALA A 185 -15.52 17.53 10.40
N ASP A 186 -14.45 17.15 11.09
CA ASP A 186 -13.47 18.00 11.77
C ASP A 186 -12.28 18.42 10.86
N ALA A 187 -12.42 18.29 9.55
CA ALA A 187 -11.34 18.58 8.59
C ALA A 187 -10.70 19.95 8.76
N LYS A 188 -11.51 20.98 9.05
CA LYS A 188 -11.03 22.34 9.30
C LYS A 188 -10.11 22.40 10.52
N ASP A 189 -10.53 21.79 11.63
CA ASP A 189 -9.79 21.84 12.89
C ASP A 189 -8.49 21.05 12.79
N VAL A 190 -8.52 19.88 12.14
CA VAL A 190 -7.33 19.09 11.84
C VAL A 190 -6.34 19.92 11.03
N MET A 191 -6.77 20.54 9.91
CA MET A 191 -5.88 21.32 9.07
C MET A 191 -5.33 22.55 9.78
N GLN A 192 -6.13 23.27 10.56
CA GLN A 192 -5.65 24.40 11.33
C GLN A 192 -4.56 24.04 12.34
N ALA A 193 -4.60 22.83 12.88
CA ALA A 193 -3.59 22.35 13.81
C ALA A 193 -2.28 21.91 13.13
N VAL A 194 -2.36 21.33 11.90
CA VAL A 194 -1.20 20.69 11.27
C VAL A 194 -0.59 21.45 10.07
N HIS A 195 -1.28 22.46 9.50
CA HIS A 195 -0.85 23.14 8.27
C HIS A 195 0.55 23.77 8.33
N ASN A 196 1.08 24.02 9.52
CA ASN A 196 2.38 24.63 9.75
C ASN A 196 3.52 23.61 9.92
N LEU A 197 3.26 22.30 9.83
CA LEU A 197 4.31 21.28 9.89
C LEU A 197 5.31 21.49 8.74
N ARG A 198 6.58 21.66 9.11
CA ARG A 198 7.66 21.95 8.15
C ARG A 198 8.20 20.65 7.55
N GLY A 199 8.57 20.72 6.27
CA GLY A 199 9.22 19.60 5.56
C GLY A 199 8.26 18.48 5.14
N ILE A 200 6.95 18.64 5.35
CA ILE A 200 5.93 17.66 5.03
C ILE A 200 4.86 18.29 4.15
N ARG A 201 4.45 17.58 3.11
CA ARG A 201 3.29 17.91 2.30
C ARG A 201 2.05 17.28 2.94
N LEU A 202 0.98 18.07 3.05
CA LEU A 202 -0.27 17.67 3.68
C LEU A 202 -1.43 17.86 2.67
N PRO A 203 -1.52 16.98 1.63
CA PRO A 203 -2.65 17.01 0.72
C PRO A 203 -3.97 16.76 1.47
N VAL A 204 -5.05 17.33 0.95
CA VAL A 204 -6.41 17.09 1.44
C VAL A 204 -7.33 16.73 0.27
N LEU A 205 -8.27 15.81 0.49
CA LEU A 205 -9.22 15.41 -0.53
C LEU A 205 -10.33 16.46 -0.69
N THR A 206 -10.63 16.82 -1.94
CA THR A 206 -11.70 17.79 -2.26
C THR A 206 -12.63 17.22 -3.35
N PRO A 207 -13.94 17.10 -3.07
CA PRO A 207 -14.88 16.46 -4.02
C PRO A 207 -15.40 17.42 -5.10
N ASN A 208 -15.28 18.74 -4.88
CA ASN A 208 -15.84 19.79 -5.75
C ASN A 208 -15.27 21.15 -5.36
N LEU A 209 -15.69 22.20 -6.07
CA LEU A 209 -15.22 23.56 -5.85
C LEU A 209 -15.49 24.08 -4.43
N LYS A 210 -16.67 23.76 -3.86
CA LYS A 210 -17.01 24.16 -2.47
C LYS A 210 -16.05 23.52 -1.45
N GLY A 211 -15.72 22.23 -1.64
CA GLY A 211 -14.73 21.55 -0.80
C GLY A 211 -13.32 22.15 -0.97
N PHE A 212 -12.96 22.52 -2.20
CA PHE A 212 -11.71 23.19 -2.49
C PHE A 212 -11.60 24.55 -1.78
N GLU A 213 -12.62 25.39 -1.87
CA GLU A 213 -12.68 26.71 -1.19
C GLU A 213 -12.55 26.55 0.34
N ALA A 214 -13.23 25.56 0.92
CA ALA A 214 -13.12 25.26 2.34
C ALA A 214 -11.71 24.78 2.74
N ALA A 215 -11.06 23.98 1.89
CA ALA A 215 -9.69 23.54 2.08
C ALA A 215 -8.72 24.74 2.06
N MET A 216 -8.84 25.63 1.09
CA MET A 216 -8.02 26.85 1.01
C MET A 216 -8.20 27.73 2.24
N ALA A 217 -9.44 27.96 2.66
CA ALA A 217 -9.75 28.73 3.88
C ALA A 217 -9.18 28.11 5.16
N SER A 218 -8.88 26.81 5.14
CA SER A 218 -8.27 26.06 6.25
C SER A 218 -6.74 25.95 6.17
N GLY A 219 -6.11 26.59 5.17
CA GLY A 219 -4.66 26.64 5.01
C GLY A 219 -4.07 25.45 4.24
N ALA A 220 -4.87 24.67 3.51
CA ALA A 220 -4.35 23.60 2.65
C ALA A 220 -3.49 24.19 1.51
N ARG A 221 -2.40 23.53 1.21
CA ARG A 221 -1.42 23.92 0.17
C ARG A 221 -1.32 22.91 -0.97
N GLU A 222 -2.05 21.83 -0.90
CA GLU A 222 -2.14 20.78 -1.90
C GLU A 222 -3.50 20.11 -1.74
N VAL A 223 -4.13 19.78 -2.87
CA VAL A 223 -5.41 19.08 -2.87
C VAL A 223 -5.38 17.83 -3.73
N ALA A 224 -6.30 16.92 -3.42
CA ALA A 224 -6.55 15.74 -4.24
C ALA A 224 -8.01 15.71 -4.71
N ILE A 225 -8.21 15.18 -5.92
CA ILE A 225 -9.51 14.88 -6.51
C ILE A 225 -9.58 13.39 -6.85
N PHE A 226 -10.76 12.82 -7.04
CA PHE A 226 -10.92 11.38 -7.19
C PHE A 226 -12.02 11.02 -8.20
N ALA A 227 -11.62 10.52 -9.34
CA ALA A 227 -12.48 9.95 -10.37
C ALA A 227 -12.53 8.42 -10.26
N SER A 228 -13.31 7.79 -11.10
CA SER A 228 -13.42 6.33 -11.18
C SER A 228 -13.36 5.84 -12.61
N ALA A 229 -12.81 4.67 -12.85
CA ALA A 229 -12.89 3.96 -14.12
C ALA A 229 -14.20 3.14 -14.29
N SER A 230 -15.07 3.14 -13.26
CA SER A 230 -16.37 2.47 -13.26
C SER A 230 -17.50 3.48 -13.17
N GLU A 231 -18.45 3.38 -14.08
CA GLU A 231 -19.64 4.24 -14.11
C GLU A 231 -20.54 4.00 -12.90
N SER A 232 -20.78 2.73 -12.56
CA SER A 232 -21.60 2.35 -11.43
C SER A 232 -20.98 2.79 -10.09
N PHE A 233 -19.65 2.68 -9.98
CA PHE A 233 -18.95 3.15 -8.79
C PHE A 233 -18.98 4.68 -8.69
N SER A 234 -18.80 5.41 -9.79
CA SER A 234 -18.91 6.88 -9.80
C SER A 234 -20.29 7.31 -9.31
N LYS A 235 -21.37 6.71 -9.84
CA LYS A 235 -22.74 6.98 -9.41
C LYS A 235 -22.97 6.68 -7.93
N SER A 236 -22.46 5.55 -7.43
CA SER A 236 -22.65 5.15 -6.03
C SER A 236 -21.83 6.01 -5.07
N ASN A 237 -20.58 6.39 -5.45
CA ASN A 237 -19.64 7.06 -4.56
C ASN A 237 -19.82 8.58 -4.53
N ILE A 238 -20.07 9.21 -5.69
CA ILE A 238 -20.15 10.68 -5.82
C ILE A 238 -21.42 11.18 -6.52
N ASN A 239 -22.38 10.29 -6.71
CA ASN A 239 -23.71 10.55 -7.28
C ASN A 239 -23.65 11.32 -8.61
N CYS A 240 -22.76 10.89 -9.52
CA CYS A 240 -22.68 11.41 -10.88
C CYS A 240 -21.97 10.40 -11.81
N SER A 241 -22.14 10.60 -13.12
CA SER A 241 -21.41 9.84 -14.14
C SER A 241 -19.91 10.17 -14.12
N ILE A 242 -19.11 9.35 -14.81
CA ILE A 242 -17.68 9.63 -15.00
C ILE A 242 -17.50 11.01 -15.66
N GLU A 243 -18.24 11.27 -16.75
CA GLU A 243 -18.15 12.53 -17.49
C GLU A 243 -18.53 13.76 -16.62
N GLU A 244 -19.63 13.67 -15.87
CA GLU A 244 -20.04 14.73 -14.95
C GLU A 244 -19.00 14.95 -13.85
N SER A 245 -18.36 13.89 -13.35
CA SER A 245 -17.28 13.98 -12.37
C SER A 245 -16.07 14.72 -12.95
N LEU A 246 -15.68 14.40 -14.18
CA LEU A 246 -14.57 15.05 -14.87
C LEU A 246 -14.84 16.55 -15.11
N ILE A 247 -16.08 16.92 -15.48
CA ILE A 247 -16.49 18.35 -15.59
C ILE A 247 -16.35 19.04 -14.24
N ARG A 248 -16.83 18.41 -13.16
CA ARG A 248 -16.74 18.93 -11.79
C ARG A 248 -15.28 19.14 -11.36
N PHE A 249 -14.39 18.19 -11.67
CA PHE A 249 -12.98 18.28 -11.32
C PHE A 249 -12.22 19.31 -12.15
N ARG A 250 -12.62 19.54 -13.40
CA ARG A 250 -12.06 20.67 -14.19
C ARG A 250 -12.30 22.03 -13.54
N ALA A 251 -13.42 22.22 -12.85
CA ALA A 251 -13.65 23.45 -12.09
C ALA A 251 -12.66 23.58 -10.92
N VAL A 252 -12.40 22.48 -10.19
CA VAL A 252 -11.42 22.46 -9.10
C VAL A 252 -10.01 22.74 -9.62
N THR A 253 -9.56 22.03 -10.66
CA THR A 253 -8.20 22.19 -11.21
C THR A 253 -7.96 23.58 -11.80
N ARG A 254 -8.97 24.20 -12.41
CA ARG A 254 -8.90 25.62 -12.87
C ARG A 254 -8.74 26.59 -11.69
N ALA A 255 -9.53 26.46 -10.64
CA ALA A 255 -9.39 27.28 -9.44
C ALA A 255 -8.04 27.07 -8.74
N ALA A 256 -7.59 25.82 -8.62
CA ALA A 256 -6.30 25.47 -8.06
C ALA A 256 -5.14 26.08 -8.86
N LYS A 257 -5.20 26.03 -10.19
CA LYS A 257 -4.20 26.64 -11.09
C LYS A 257 -4.10 28.15 -10.88
N GLN A 258 -5.22 28.87 -10.70
CA GLN A 258 -5.22 30.31 -10.43
C GLN A 258 -4.51 30.68 -9.13
N LEU A 259 -4.57 29.78 -8.13
CA LEU A 259 -3.93 29.94 -6.83
C LEU A 259 -2.57 29.25 -6.73
N SER A 260 -2.06 28.65 -7.82
CA SER A 260 -0.82 27.87 -7.86
C SER A 260 -0.83 26.70 -6.85
N ILE A 261 -1.99 26.11 -6.61
CA ILE A 261 -2.16 24.93 -5.74
C ILE A 261 -2.00 23.66 -6.56
N PRO A 262 -1.06 22.78 -6.22
CA PRO A 262 -0.91 21.49 -6.90
C PRO A 262 -2.12 20.58 -6.62
N VAL A 263 -2.54 19.84 -7.66
CA VAL A 263 -3.67 18.92 -7.60
C VAL A 263 -3.20 17.52 -7.91
N ARG A 264 -3.48 16.56 -7.03
CA ARG A 264 -3.30 15.13 -7.23
C ARG A 264 -4.60 14.50 -7.73
N GLY A 265 -4.55 13.55 -8.67
CA GLY A 265 -5.71 12.82 -9.16
C GLY A 265 -5.70 11.37 -8.69
N TYR A 266 -6.83 10.86 -8.18
CA TYR A 266 -7.06 9.44 -7.93
C TYR A 266 -7.96 8.86 -9.02
N VAL A 267 -7.67 7.63 -9.45
CA VAL A 267 -8.56 6.81 -10.29
C VAL A 267 -8.94 5.57 -9.53
N SER A 268 -10.20 5.46 -9.13
CA SER A 268 -10.74 4.27 -8.44
C SER A 268 -11.13 3.16 -9.41
N CYS A 269 -11.21 1.92 -8.91
CA CYS A 269 -11.62 0.74 -9.64
C CYS A 269 -10.72 0.36 -10.83
N VAL A 270 -9.39 0.52 -10.70
CA VAL A 270 -8.46 0.28 -11.82
C VAL A 270 -8.32 -1.21 -12.20
N ALA A 271 -8.62 -2.14 -11.30
CA ALA A 271 -8.57 -3.58 -11.55
C ALA A 271 -9.97 -4.19 -11.66
N GLY A 272 -10.90 -3.68 -10.86
CA GLY A 272 -12.26 -4.20 -10.81
C GLY A 272 -13.21 -3.31 -10.02
N CYS A 273 -14.50 -3.43 -10.35
CA CYS A 273 -15.59 -2.75 -9.67
C CYS A 273 -16.49 -3.78 -8.95
N PRO A 274 -16.99 -3.50 -7.75
CA PRO A 274 -17.85 -4.43 -7.01
C PRO A 274 -19.20 -4.68 -7.73
N VAL A 275 -19.58 -3.79 -8.65
CA VAL A 275 -20.85 -3.87 -9.40
C VAL A 275 -20.64 -4.32 -10.86
N GLU A 276 -19.69 -3.67 -11.57
CA GLU A 276 -19.46 -3.95 -13.01
C GLU A 276 -18.55 -5.15 -13.26
N GLY A 277 -17.81 -5.61 -12.24
CA GLY A 277 -16.81 -6.65 -12.42
C GLY A 277 -15.48 -6.10 -12.97
N PRO A 278 -14.76 -6.85 -13.83
CA PRO A 278 -13.47 -6.44 -14.38
C PRO A 278 -13.58 -5.12 -15.16
N ILE A 279 -12.63 -4.23 -14.94
CA ILE A 279 -12.57 -2.95 -15.65
C ILE A 279 -11.51 -3.03 -16.75
N PRO A 280 -11.86 -2.70 -18.00
CA PRO A 280 -10.91 -2.71 -19.10
C PRO A 280 -9.78 -1.68 -18.86
N PRO A 281 -8.50 -2.04 -19.13
CA PRO A 281 -7.36 -1.11 -19.01
C PRO A 281 -7.54 0.20 -19.79
N SER A 282 -8.22 0.17 -20.93
CA SER A 282 -8.50 1.36 -21.74
C SER A 282 -9.40 2.38 -21.04
N LYS A 283 -10.37 1.95 -20.21
CA LYS A 283 -11.19 2.86 -19.39
C LYS A 283 -10.34 3.54 -18.32
N VAL A 284 -9.43 2.79 -17.69
CA VAL A 284 -8.49 3.35 -16.70
C VAL A 284 -7.59 4.39 -17.35
N ALA A 285 -7.00 4.05 -18.50
CA ALA A 285 -6.14 4.95 -19.26
C ALA A 285 -6.89 6.22 -19.69
N TYR A 286 -8.15 6.11 -20.11
CA TYR A 286 -8.98 7.27 -20.45
C TYR A 286 -9.13 8.23 -19.27
N VAL A 287 -9.57 7.74 -18.11
CA VAL A 287 -9.79 8.59 -16.93
C VAL A 287 -8.47 9.16 -16.41
N ALA A 288 -7.40 8.37 -16.40
CA ALA A 288 -6.07 8.82 -16.00
C ALA A 288 -5.56 9.96 -16.91
N LYS A 289 -5.75 9.82 -18.24
CA LYS A 289 -5.41 10.86 -19.20
C LYS A 289 -6.18 12.13 -18.98
N GLU A 290 -7.50 12.06 -18.78
CA GLU A 290 -8.34 13.23 -18.51
C GLU A 290 -7.87 14.01 -17.27
N LEU A 291 -7.55 13.30 -16.16
CA LEU A 291 -7.01 13.95 -14.97
C LEU A 291 -5.62 14.57 -15.23
N TYR A 292 -4.77 13.90 -15.97
CA TYR A 292 -3.45 14.43 -16.33
C TYR A 292 -3.57 15.69 -17.22
N ASP A 293 -4.43 15.66 -18.23
CA ASP A 293 -4.69 16.79 -19.13
C ASP A 293 -5.33 17.99 -18.42
N MET A 294 -6.07 17.75 -17.33
CA MET A 294 -6.57 18.82 -16.44
C MET A 294 -5.46 19.52 -15.63
N GLY A 295 -4.24 18.95 -15.61
CA GLY A 295 -3.08 19.49 -14.91
C GLY A 295 -2.86 18.87 -13.52
N CYS A 296 -3.37 17.68 -13.24
CA CYS A 296 -2.95 16.91 -12.07
C CYS A 296 -1.47 16.56 -12.20
N PHE A 297 -0.68 16.86 -11.16
CA PHE A 297 0.76 16.63 -11.20
C PHE A 297 1.15 15.16 -11.00
N GLU A 298 0.25 14.36 -10.44
CA GLU A 298 0.42 12.92 -10.16
C GLU A 298 -0.94 12.22 -10.22
N ILE A 299 -0.99 11.03 -10.80
CA ILE A 299 -2.18 10.20 -10.93
C ILE A 299 -1.99 8.92 -10.14
N SER A 300 -2.79 8.71 -9.12
CA SER A 300 -2.78 7.51 -8.28
C SER A 300 -3.83 6.51 -8.75
N LEU A 301 -3.40 5.29 -9.01
CA LEU A 301 -4.21 4.21 -9.56
C LEU A 301 -4.68 3.28 -8.45
N GLY A 302 -5.97 3.36 -8.10
CA GLY A 302 -6.57 2.68 -6.96
C GLY A 302 -7.26 1.36 -7.32
N ASP A 303 -6.74 0.24 -6.83
CA ASP A 303 -7.44 -1.05 -6.79
C ASP A 303 -8.39 -1.08 -5.58
N THR A 304 -9.53 -0.45 -5.74
CA THR A 304 -10.49 -0.11 -4.69
C THR A 304 -10.99 -1.31 -3.87
N ILE A 305 -11.07 -2.47 -4.47
CA ILE A 305 -11.56 -3.70 -3.82
C ILE A 305 -10.46 -4.75 -3.63
N GLY A 306 -9.24 -4.44 -4.06
CA GLY A 306 -8.05 -5.29 -3.86
C GLY A 306 -8.06 -6.59 -4.66
N VAL A 307 -8.75 -6.63 -5.82
CA VAL A 307 -8.87 -7.83 -6.67
C VAL A 307 -7.75 -7.95 -7.70
N GLY A 308 -6.93 -6.93 -7.84
CA GLY A 308 -5.82 -6.91 -8.76
C GLY A 308 -4.76 -7.94 -8.41
N THR A 309 -4.22 -8.59 -9.42
CA THR A 309 -3.05 -9.46 -9.34
C THR A 309 -2.00 -8.92 -10.31
N PRO A 310 -0.72 -9.31 -10.23
CA PRO A 310 0.27 -8.91 -11.21
C PRO A 310 -0.16 -9.12 -12.66
N GLY A 311 -0.91 -10.20 -12.93
CA GLY A 311 -1.44 -10.50 -14.27
C GLY A 311 -2.48 -9.50 -14.79
N THR A 312 -3.22 -8.82 -13.91
CA THR A 312 -4.22 -7.80 -14.29
C THR A 312 -3.66 -6.39 -14.15
N VAL A 313 -2.75 -6.16 -13.20
CA VAL A 313 -2.15 -4.86 -12.93
C VAL A 313 -1.16 -4.45 -14.02
N VAL A 314 -0.30 -5.37 -14.50
CA VAL A 314 0.67 -5.05 -15.54
C VAL A 314 0.02 -4.55 -16.84
N PRO A 315 -0.99 -5.21 -17.43
CA PRO A 315 -1.68 -4.68 -18.61
C PRO A 315 -2.36 -3.32 -18.36
N MET A 316 -2.91 -3.11 -17.17
CA MET A 316 -3.51 -1.82 -16.78
C MET A 316 -2.46 -0.71 -16.74
N LEU A 317 -1.32 -0.96 -16.09
CA LEU A 317 -0.21 0.00 -16.02
C LEU A 317 0.34 0.32 -17.41
N LEU A 318 0.52 -0.66 -18.27
CA LEU A 318 0.99 -0.44 -19.65
C LEU A 318 0.02 0.48 -20.42
N ALA A 319 -1.29 0.28 -20.26
CA ALA A 319 -2.29 1.13 -20.91
C ALA A 319 -2.24 2.58 -20.40
N VAL A 320 -2.05 2.79 -19.09
CA VAL A 320 -1.93 4.12 -18.50
C VAL A 320 -0.61 4.79 -18.88
N MET A 321 0.50 4.05 -18.85
CA MET A 321 1.83 4.56 -19.23
C MET A 321 1.91 4.97 -20.70
N ALA A 322 1.03 4.48 -21.55
CA ALA A 322 0.92 4.93 -22.94
C ALA A 322 0.38 6.37 -23.08
N VAL A 323 -0.28 6.91 -22.04
CA VAL A 323 -0.98 8.20 -22.10
C VAL A 323 -0.59 9.16 -20.94
N VAL A 324 0.05 8.66 -19.88
CA VAL A 324 0.55 9.45 -18.75
C VAL A 324 2.03 9.12 -18.53
N PRO A 325 2.92 10.12 -18.39
CA PRO A 325 4.32 9.87 -18.09
C PRO A 325 4.51 9.08 -16.79
N ILE A 326 5.46 8.15 -16.78
CA ILE A 326 5.65 7.22 -15.66
C ILE A 326 5.98 7.92 -14.33
N ASP A 327 6.72 9.01 -14.39
CA ASP A 327 7.07 9.84 -13.23
C ASP A 327 5.85 10.59 -12.60
N LYS A 328 4.71 10.54 -13.28
CA LYS A 328 3.42 11.09 -12.85
C LYS A 328 2.44 10.03 -12.36
N ILE A 329 2.85 8.76 -12.33
CA ILE A 329 2.00 7.65 -11.91
C ILE A 329 2.37 7.24 -10.49
N ALA A 330 1.35 7.04 -9.67
CA ALA A 330 1.41 6.42 -8.35
C ALA A 330 0.48 5.20 -8.30
N VAL A 331 0.74 4.26 -7.38
CA VAL A 331 -0.10 3.09 -7.16
C VAL A 331 -0.69 3.09 -5.76
N HIS A 332 -1.97 2.69 -5.67
CA HIS A 332 -2.76 2.63 -4.45
C HIS A 332 -3.51 1.29 -4.44
N PHE A 333 -2.92 0.27 -3.83
CA PHE A 333 -3.47 -1.07 -3.86
C PHE A 333 -4.00 -1.50 -2.50
N HIS A 334 -5.23 -2.03 -2.50
CA HIS A 334 -5.82 -2.67 -1.33
C HIS A 334 -5.30 -4.10 -1.18
N ASP A 335 -5.15 -4.56 0.06
CA ASP A 335 -4.57 -5.87 0.40
C ASP A 335 -5.63 -6.94 0.73
N THR A 336 -6.85 -6.76 0.23
CA THR A 336 -8.00 -7.64 0.49
C THR A 336 -7.67 -9.12 0.27
N TYR A 337 -6.93 -9.43 -0.79
CA TYR A 337 -6.52 -10.79 -1.13
C TYR A 337 -5.00 -11.02 -0.95
N GLY A 338 -4.30 -10.15 -0.24
CA GLY A 338 -2.86 -10.28 -0.01
C GLY A 338 -2.02 -10.07 -1.26
N GLN A 339 -2.53 -9.33 -2.27
CA GLN A 339 -1.85 -9.12 -3.55
C GLN A 339 -1.23 -7.73 -3.69
N SER A 340 -1.41 -6.85 -2.72
CA SER A 340 -0.89 -5.48 -2.82
C SER A 340 0.64 -5.42 -2.93
N LEU A 341 1.39 -6.15 -2.11
CA LEU A 341 2.86 -6.17 -2.17
C LEU A 341 3.39 -6.75 -3.50
N PRO A 342 2.91 -7.90 -4.03
CA PRO A 342 3.24 -8.34 -5.37
C PRO A 342 2.93 -7.32 -6.46
N ASN A 343 1.77 -6.64 -6.38
CA ASN A 343 1.38 -5.60 -7.33
C ASN A 343 2.28 -4.36 -7.24
N ILE A 344 2.67 -3.94 -6.04
CA ILE A 344 3.66 -2.88 -5.83
C ILE A 344 5.00 -3.29 -6.44
N LEU A 345 5.47 -4.51 -6.17
CA LEU A 345 6.75 -4.99 -6.68
C LEU A 345 6.83 -4.94 -8.21
N VAL A 346 5.80 -5.42 -8.92
CA VAL A 346 5.80 -5.33 -10.39
C VAL A 346 5.69 -3.90 -10.88
N SER A 347 4.98 -3.02 -10.16
CA SER A 347 4.92 -1.58 -10.47
C SER A 347 6.28 -0.91 -10.35
N LEU A 348 7.06 -1.25 -9.31
CA LEU A 348 8.44 -0.79 -9.14
C LEU A 348 9.35 -1.28 -10.27
N GLN A 349 9.19 -2.54 -10.70
CA GLN A 349 9.94 -3.10 -11.82
C GLN A 349 9.63 -2.39 -13.14
N MET A 350 8.42 -1.87 -13.30
CA MET A 350 8.03 -1.03 -14.42
C MET A 350 8.54 0.42 -14.30
N GLY A 351 9.15 0.80 -13.15
CA GLY A 351 9.77 2.10 -12.92
C GLY A 351 8.90 3.11 -12.15
N ILE A 352 7.70 2.73 -11.68
CA ILE A 352 6.88 3.59 -10.84
C ILE A 352 7.54 3.72 -9.47
N SER A 353 7.61 4.95 -8.93
CA SER A 353 8.35 5.27 -7.69
C SER A 353 7.52 5.97 -6.63
N THR A 354 6.18 5.96 -6.77
CA THR A 354 5.26 6.50 -5.75
C THR A 354 4.23 5.44 -5.37
N VAL A 355 4.11 5.20 -4.07
CA VAL A 355 3.21 4.19 -3.49
C VAL A 355 2.37 4.83 -2.38
N ASP A 356 1.06 4.66 -2.46
CA ASP A 356 0.13 5.01 -1.38
C ASP A 356 -0.02 3.82 -0.45
N SER A 357 0.02 4.07 0.84
CA SER A 357 -0.16 3.05 1.87
C SER A 357 -0.72 3.66 3.16
N SER A 358 -1.17 2.85 4.08
CA SER A 358 -1.82 3.29 5.30
C SER A 358 -1.19 2.66 6.52
N VAL A 359 -0.78 3.46 7.50
CA VAL A 359 -0.24 3.00 8.77
C VAL A 359 -1.17 1.96 9.43
N ALA A 360 -0.60 0.91 10.00
CA ALA A 360 -1.33 -0.21 10.59
C ALA A 360 -2.30 -0.93 9.63
N GLY A 361 -2.22 -0.66 8.31
CA GLY A 361 -3.20 -1.10 7.33
C GLY A 361 -4.59 -0.54 7.60
N LEU A 362 -4.69 0.70 8.10
CA LEU A 362 -5.96 1.39 8.30
C LEU A 362 -6.73 1.51 7.01
N GLY A 363 -8.03 1.30 7.10
CA GLY A 363 -8.96 1.36 5.99
C GLY A 363 -9.83 0.13 5.93
N GLY A 364 -10.82 0.20 5.11
CA GLY A 364 -11.73 -0.87 4.78
C GLY A 364 -12.37 -0.50 3.46
N CYS A 365 -12.82 -1.47 2.70
CA CYS A 365 -13.63 -1.18 1.55
C CYS A 365 -15.10 -1.27 1.97
N PRO A 366 -15.88 -0.18 1.98
CA PRO A 366 -17.30 -0.23 2.34
C PRO A 366 -18.09 -1.11 1.37
N TYR A 367 -17.55 -1.35 0.18
CA TYR A 367 -18.17 -2.13 -0.90
C TYR A 367 -17.74 -3.61 -0.91
N ALA A 368 -16.76 -4.00 -0.08
CA ALA A 368 -16.31 -5.39 0.04
C ALA A 368 -16.31 -5.79 1.51
N LYS A 369 -17.38 -6.45 1.97
CA LYS A 369 -17.48 -6.94 3.36
C LYS A 369 -16.32 -7.90 3.66
N GLY A 370 -15.53 -7.61 4.71
CA GLY A 370 -14.36 -8.39 5.08
C GLY A 370 -13.05 -8.00 4.36
N ALA A 371 -13.06 -6.97 3.52
CA ALA A 371 -11.85 -6.43 2.92
C ALA A 371 -10.94 -5.78 3.98
N SER A 372 -9.65 -6.13 3.97
CA SER A 372 -8.65 -5.56 4.88
C SER A 372 -8.33 -4.09 4.58
N GLY A 373 -8.71 -3.58 3.38
CA GLY A 373 -8.45 -2.21 2.96
C GLY A 373 -7.02 -1.99 2.46
N ASN A 374 -6.45 -0.84 2.79
CA ASN A 374 -5.14 -0.42 2.32
C ASN A 374 -4.01 -1.38 2.71
N VAL A 375 -2.99 -1.48 1.87
CA VAL A 375 -1.72 -2.09 2.26
C VAL A 375 -1.10 -1.32 3.44
N ALA A 376 -0.57 -2.04 4.41
CA ALA A 376 0.08 -1.42 5.56
C ALA A 376 1.40 -0.76 5.16
N THR A 377 1.62 0.48 5.61
CA THR A 377 2.86 1.23 5.33
C THR A 377 4.08 0.51 5.89
N GLU A 378 3.96 -0.13 7.04
CA GLU A 378 5.02 -0.94 7.65
C GLU A 378 5.45 -2.10 6.76
N ASP A 379 4.48 -2.78 6.11
CA ASP A 379 4.75 -3.92 5.23
C ASP A 379 5.45 -3.44 3.94
N VAL A 380 5.03 -2.30 3.39
CA VAL A 380 5.66 -1.68 2.22
C VAL A 380 7.09 -1.25 2.55
N VAL A 381 7.31 -0.55 3.67
CA VAL A 381 8.65 -0.09 4.10
C VAL A 381 9.57 -1.28 4.37
N TYR A 382 9.06 -2.35 5.00
CA TYR A 382 9.83 -3.57 5.24
C TYR A 382 10.30 -4.21 3.93
N MET A 383 9.40 -4.36 2.95
CA MET A 383 9.73 -4.90 1.63
C MET A 383 10.78 -4.03 0.92
N LEU A 384 10.59 -2.71 0.92
CA LEU A 384 11.51 -1.77 0.26
C LEU A 384 12.90 -1.76 0.92
N ASN A 385 12.98 -1.83 2.25
CA ASN A 385 14.24 -1.96 2.98
C ASN A 385 14.97 -3.26 2.60
N GLY A 386 14.24 -4.38 2.49
CA GLY A 386 14.79 -5.66 2.04
C GLY A 386 15.31 -5.63 0.60
N LEU A 387 14.74 -4.78 -0.25
CA LEU A 387 15.21 -4.54 -1.63
C LEU A 387 16.37 -3.53 -1.72
N GLY A 388 16.78 -2.92 -0.60
CA GLY A 388 17.79 -1.85 -0.58
C GLY A 388 17.28 -0.52 -1.15
N VAL A 389 15.96 -0.34 -1.25
CA VAL A 389 15.31 0.87 -1.75
C VAL A 389 15.12 1.87 -0.61
N LYS A 390 15.52 3.12 -0.82
CA LYS A 390 15.38 4.19 0.18
C LYS A 390 13.95 4.74 0.18
N THR A 391 13.40 4.95 1.38
CA THR A 391 12.12 5.64 1.58
C THR A 391 12.27 6.85 2.50
N ASN A 392 13.37 6.92 3.26
CA ASN A 392 13.61 7.84 4.37
C ASN A 392 12.64 7.66 5.55
N VAL A 393 11.91 6.55 5.61
CA VAL A 393 10.96 6.25 6.68
C VAL A 393 11.62 5.37 7.74
N ASP A 394 11.54 5.78 8.99
CA ASP A 394 11.94 5.01 10.16
C ASP A 394 10.83 4.00 10.52
N LEU A 395 11.09 2.72 10.27
CA LEU A 395 10.13 1.65 10.52
C LEU A 395 9.76 1.53 12.00
N GLY A 396 10.70 1.76 12.91
CA GLY A 396 10.43 1.68 14.36
C GLY A 396 9.44 2.76 14.81
N LYS A 397 9.66 4.01 14.39
CA LYS A 397 8.73 5.11 14.68
C LYS A 397 7.37 4.90 14.00
N LEU A 398 7.37 4.35 12.78
CA LEU A 398 6.14 4.04 12.06
C LEU A 398 5.30 2.99 12.81
N MET A 399 5.93 1.93 13.31
CA MET A 399 5.26 0.91 14.14
C MET A 399 4.66 1.54 15.41
N LEU A 400 5.37 2.45 16.10
CA LEU A 400 4.84 3.18 17.26
C LEU A 400 3.62 4.04 16.91
N ALA A 401 3.59 4.66 15.73
CA ALA A 401 2.42 5.38 15.24
C ALA A 401 1.25 4.43 14.94
N GLY A 402 1.54 3.25 14.38
CA GLY A 402 0.56 2.19 14.14
C GLY A 402 -0.02 1.61 15.43
N ASP A 403 0.82 1.38 16.43
CA ASP A 403 0.37 0.91 17.75
C ASP A 403 -0.51 1.97 18.45
N PHE A 404 -0.13 3.24 18.36
CA PHE A 404 -0.93 4.34 18.92
C PHE A 404 -2.35 4.34 18.38
N ILE A 405 -2.51 4.31 17.06
CA ILE A 405 -3.87 4.37 16.47
C ILE A 405 -4.63 3.05 16.65
N SER A 406 -3.97 1.90 16.58
CA SER A 406 -4.58 0.60 16.82
C SER A 406 -5.12 0.47 18.23
N ASN A 407 -4.36 0.93 19.23
CA ASN A 407 -4.80 0.96 20.63
C ASN A 407 -6.02 1.88 20.83
N HIS A 408 -6.02 3.07 20.17
CA HIS A 408 -7.16 3.97 20.25
C HIS A 408 -8.43 3.38 19.62
N LEU A 409 -8.29 2.68 18.50
CA LEU A 409 -9.40 2.01 17.81
C LEU A 409 -9.84 0.70 18.49
N GLY A 410 -9.09 0.21 19.49
CA GLY A 410 -9.37 -1.05 20.19
C GLY A 410 -9.24 -2.29 19.28
N ARG A 411 -8.44 -2.22 18.22
CA ARG A 411 -8.20 -3.34 17.30
C ARG A 411 -6.72 -3.49 16.96
N PRO A 412 -6.23 -4.72 16.72
CA PRO A 412 -4.83 -4.92 16.35
C PRO A 412 -4.53 -4.32 14.99
N SER A 413 -3.25 -3.96 14.77
CA SER A 413 -2.73 -3.66 13.44
C SER A 413 -2.95 -4.83 12.49
N THR A 414 -3.22 -4.55 11.22
CA THR A 414 -3.26 -5.57 10.16
C THR A 414 -1.91 -5.76 9.48
N SER A 415 -0.90 -4.93 9.79
CA SER A 415 0.47 -5.09 9.32
C SER A 415 1.08 -6.39 9.81
N LYS A 416 1.45 -7.26 8.89
CA LYS A 416 2.16 -8.51 9.18
C LYS A 416 3.55 -8.24 9.77
N THR A 417 4.22 -7.22 9.28
CA THR A 417 5.53 -6.78 9.76
C THR A 417 5.45 -6.30 11.22
N ALA A 418 4.50 -5.40 11.53
CA ALA A 418 4.35 -4.89 12.89
C ALA A 418 4.00 -6.02 13.88
N ILE A 419 3.08 -6.93 13.52
CA ILE A 419 2.70 -8.08 14.35
C ILE A 419 3.91 -8.99 14.61
N ALA A 420 4.71 -9.28 13.59
CA ALA A 420 5.87 -10.17 13.73
C ALA A 420 6.97 -9.52 14.59
N LEU A 421 7.34 -8.27 14.32
CA LEU A 421 8.40 -7.57 15.04
C LEU A 421 8.02 -7.30 16.52
N ASN A 422 6.77 -6.95 16.81
CA ASN A 422 6.30 -6.76 18.19
C ASN A 422 6.36 -8.07 19.02
N ARG A 423 6.15 -9.23 18.41
CA ARG A 423 6.33 -10.54 19.07
C ARG A 423 7.78 -10.83 19.40
N VAL A 424 8.70 -10.51 18.50
CA VAL A 424 10.15 -10.71 18.73
C VAL A 424 10.64 -9.85 19.89
N THR A 425 10.27 -8.56 19.92
CA THR A 425 10.67 -7.65 21.01
C THR A 425 10.08 -8.05 22.34
N SER A 426 8.81 -8.48 22.38
CA SER A 426 8.14 -8.96 23.61
C SER A 426 8.76 -10.26 24.16
N ASN A 427 9.28 -11.13 23.32
CA ASN A 427 9.96 -12.35 23.74
C ASN A 427 11.38 -12.05 24.23
N ALA A 428 12.12 -11.14 23.59
CA ALA A 428 13.43 -10.73 24.03
C ALA A 428 13.42 -10.10 25.43
N SER A 429 12.39 -9.31 25.75
CA SER A 429 12.23 -8.74 27.09
C SER A 429 11.86 -9.77 28.18
N LYS A 430 11.31 -10.95 27.83
CA LYS A 430 10.99 -12.04 28.77
C LYS A 430 12.18 -12.95 29.06
N ILE A 431 13.20 -12.97 28.20
CA ILE A 431 14.40 -13.81 28.34
C ILE A 431 15.47 -13.09 29.17
N SER A 432 15.33 -11.79 29.44
CA SER A 432 16.30 -10.97 30.20
C SER A 432 15.98 -10.85 31.71
N TYR A 433 15.17 -11.76 32.28
CA TYR A 433 14.90 -11.86 33.73
C TYR A 433 15.33 -13.22 34.27
#